data_7e4e95ac9716d56654a1e6d373fc719c
#
_entry.id   7e4e95ac9716d56654a1e6d373fc719c
#
_cell.length_a   1.000
_cell.length_b   1.000
_cell.length_c   1.000
_cell.angle_alpha   90.00
_cell.angle_beta   90.00
_cell.angle_gamma   90.00
#
_symmetry.space_group_name_H-M   'P 1'
#
loop_
_entity.id
_entity.type
_entity.pdbx_description
1 polymer ?
#
loop_
_entity_poly.entity_id
_entity_poly.type
_entity_poly.pdbx_seq_one_letter_code
_entity_poly.pdbx_strand_id
1 'polypeptide(L)'
;AGKSTIMNILTGYLAPTQGEVKVAGFRLPEQAQQAKACVGYLPEQPPLYPEMTVQEYLDFVAELKGVKRAQRKQHVLAAARRTGLEEVLLRVIRSLSKGYRQRVGIAQALLGSPQLIILDEPTVGLDPAQVIEIRNLIRELGKAHTVILSSHILSEVQAVCQQVLILSKGHLVAVGSPEELGETLNPGSRLRATAQGETDTVLAAVRSVPGICRVELES
;
A
#
# COMPACT_ATOMS: atom_id res chain seq x y z
N ALA A 1 12.94 4.25 8.45
CA ALA A 1 12.63 5.66 8.55
C ALA A 1 12.71 6.33 7.18
N GLY A 2 11.86 7.33 6.89
CA GLY A 2 11.87 8.09 5.62
C GLY A 2 10.67 7.82 4.71
N LYS A 3 9.89 6.74 4.89
CA LYS A 3 8.70 6.44 4.06
C LYS A 3 7.69 7.60 4.06
N SER A 4 7.20 7.99 5.22
CA SER A 4 6.21 9.06 5.35
C SER A 4 6.73 10.41 4.84
N THR A 5 8.02 10.69 4.98
CA THR A 5 8.64 11.90 4.41
C THR A 5 8.57 11.89 2.88
N ILE A 6 8.90 10.77 2.24
CA ILE A 6 8.80 10.62 0.78
C ILE A 6 7.33 10.75 0.34
N MET A 7 6.39 10.11 1.03
CA MET A 7 4.96 10.23 0.72
C MET A 7 4.50 11.69 0.81
N ASN A 8 4.91 12.41 1.86
CA ASN A 8 4.59 13.84 2.02
C ASN A 8 5.20 14.73 0.93
N ILE A 9 6.39 14.38 0.42
CA ILE A 9 6.98 15.09 -0.70
C ILE A 9 6.20 14.80 -2.00
N LEU A 10 5.90 13.53 -2.28
CA LEU A 10 5.14 13.12 -3.48
C LEU A 10 3.73 13.70 -3.51
N THR A 11 3.09 13.88 -2.35
CA THR A 11 1.78 14.52 -2.23
C THR A 11 1.84 16.04 -2.23
N GLY A 12 3.05 16.62 -2.28
CA GLY A 12 3.26 18.07 -2.23
C GLY A 12 2.95 18.70 -0.87
N TYR A 13 3.01 17.92 0.21
CA TYR A 13 2.87 18.39 1.58
C TYR A 13 4.16 18.99 2.14
N LEU A 14 5.31 18.43 1.70
CA LEU A 14 6.65 18.92 1.99
C LEU A 14 7.40 19.21 0.69
N ALA A 15 8.18 20.29 0.69
CA ALA A 15 9.15 20.53 -0.35
C ALA A 15 10.42 19.71 -0.10
N PRO A 16 11.09 19.19 -1.14
CA PRO A 16 12.39 18.55 -0.98
C PRO A 16 13.43 19.61 -0.59
N THR A 17 14.32 19.27 0.33
CA THR A 17 15.43 20.18 0.73
C THR A 17 16.48 20.28 -0.40
N GLN A 18 16.70 19.19 -1.13
CA GLN A 18 17.60 19.09 -2.27
C GLN A 18 17.04 18.11 -3.29
N GLY A 19 17.49 18.24 -4.55
CA GLY A 19 17.05 17.38 -5.64
C GLY A 19 15.78 17.88 -6.32
N GLU A 20 15.30 17.12 -7.29
CA GLU A 20 14.12 17.41 -8.11
C GLU A 20 13.08 16.29 -7.93
N VAL A 21 11.82 16.67 -7.79
CA VAL A 21 10.70 15.74 -7.71
C VAL A 21 9.69 16.03 -8.81
N LYS A 22 9.31 15.00 -9.55
CA LYS A 22 8.26 15.07 -10.58
C LYS A 22 7.18 14.04 -10.31
N VAL A 23 5.93 14.47 -10.43
CA VAL A 23 4.75 13.60 -10.34
C VAL A 23 3.90 13.80 -11.58
N ALA A 24 3.66 12.74 -12.34
CA ALA A 24 2.95 12.79 -13.61
C ALA A 24 3.49 13.86 -14.59
N GLY A 25 4.83 14.10 -14.59
CA GLY A 25 5.51 15.10 -15.41
C GLY A 25 5.54 16.50 -14.80
N PHE A 26 4.80 16.79 -13.76
CA PHE A 26 4.77 18.09 -13.08
C PHE A 26 5.84 18.19 -12.00
N ARG A 27 6.59 19.31 -11.98
CA ARG A 27 7.62 19.57 -10.98
C ARG A 27 7.03 20.04 -9.65
N LEU A 28 7.57 19.54 -8.56
CA LEU A 28 7.26 19.99 -7.21
C LEU A 28 8.45 20.80 -6.65
N PRO A 29 8.21 21.95 -5.98
CA PRO A 29 6.88 22.51 -5.62
C PRO A 29 6.22 23.41 -6.68
N GLU A 30 6.89 23.77 -7.77
CA GLU A 30 6.48 24.83 -8.71
C GLU A 30 5.10 24.57 -9.33
N GLN A 31 4.80 23.32 -9.65
CA GLN A 31 3.56 22.88 -10.28
C GLN A 31 2.71 22.01 -9.33
N ALA A 32 2.72 22.33 -8.04
CA ALA A 32 2.09 21.50 -7.01
C ALA A 32 0.59 21.28 -7.24
N GLN A 33 -0.15 22.25 -7.77
CA GLN A 33 -1.59 22.09 -8.03
C GLN A 33 -1.86 21.05 -9.13
N GLN A 34 -1.11 21.12 -10.22
CA GLN A 34 -1.21 20.14 -11.31
C GLN A 34 -0.80 18.74 -10.85
N ALA A 35 0.30 18.63 -10.11
CA ALA A 35 0.76 17.38 -9.52
C ALA A 35 -0.30 16.77 -8.58
N LYS A 36 -0.87 17.58 -7.66
CA LYS A 36 -1.92 17.15 -6.72
C LYS A 36 -3.19 16.68 -7.42
N ALA A 37 -3.56 17.29 -8.55
CA ALA A 37 -4.71 16.84 -9.33
C ALA A 37 -4.53 15.44 -9.91
N CYS A 38 -3.27 15.00 -10.12
CA CYS A 38 -2.94 13.67 -10.61
C CYS A 38 -2.78 12.63 -9.49
N VAL A 39 -2.85 13.03 -8.20
CA VAL A 39 -2.60 12.16 -7.05
C VAL A 39 -3.86 11.89 -6.26
N GLY A 40 -4.11 10.62 -5.96
CA GLY A 40 -5.02 10.20 -4.91
C GLY A 40 -4.20 9.77 -3.70
N TYR A 41 -4.52 10.27 -2.52
CA TYR A 41 -3.76 9.98 -1.30
C TYR A 41 -4.64 9.48 -0.17
N LEU A 42 -4.24 8.37 0.42
CA LEU A 42 -4.77 7.84 1.67
C LEU A 42 -3.64 7.89 2.72
N PRO A 43 -3.67 8.79 3.69
CA PRO A 43 -2.76 8.76 4.83
C PRO A 43 -3.11 7.59 5.77
N GLU A 44 -2.18 7.22 6.65
CA GLU A 44 -2.34 6.16 7.66
C GLU A 44 -3.64 6.33 8.48
N GLN A 45 -3.98 7.57 8.83
CA GLN A 45 -5.27 7.92 9.42
C GLN A 45 -6.11 8.67 8.39
N PRO A 46 -7.14 8.04 7.80
CA PRO A 46 -8.00 8.71 6.82
C PRO A 46 -8.68 9.93 7.41
N PRO A 47 -8.62 11.12 6.74
CA PRO A 47 -9.21 12.36 7.21
C PRO A 47 -10.73 12.37 6.97
N LEU A 48 -11.44 11.47 7.63
CA LEU A 48 -12.89 11.30 7.47
C LEU A 48 -13.66 12.28 8.34
N TYR A 49 -14.84 12.70 7.86
CA TYR A 49 -15.80 13.48 8.64
C TYR A 49 -16.84 12.52 9.26
N PRO A 50 -16.73 12.20 10.57
CA PRO A 50 -17.54 11.15 11.21
C PRO A 50 -19.05 11.37 11.14
N GLU A 51 -19.48 12.63 11.08
CA GLU A 51 -20.90 13.03 11.09
C GLU A 51 -21.56 12.97 9.69
N MET A 52 -20.77 12.92 8.64
CA MET A 52 -21.26 12.78 7.28
C MET A 52 -21.64 11.32 6.96
N THR A 53 -22.59 11.13 6.07
CA THR A 53 -22.76 9.86 5.37
C THR A 53 -21.59 9.63 4.40
N VAL A 54 -21.38 8.37 4.01
CA VAL A 54 -20.34 8.04 3.02
C VAL A 54 -20.55 8.83 1.72
N GLN A 55 -21.79 8.94 1.26
CA GLN A 55 -22.14 9.66 0.04
C GLN A 55 -21.83 11.15 0.17
N GLU A 56 -22.26 11.80 1.23
CA GLU A 56 -22.01 13.24 1.47
C GLU A 56 -20.51 13.53 1.52
N TYR A 57 -19.73 12.68 2.20
CA TYR A 57 -18.28 12.83 2.28
C TYR A 57 -17.61 12.66 0.89
N LEU A 58 -17.99 11.65 0.13
CA LEU A 58 -17.42 11.44 -1.20
C LEU A 58 -17.84 12.54 -2.20
N ASP A 59 -19.08 13.04 -2.13
CA ASP A 59 -19.53 14.20 -2.92
C ASP A 59 -18.72 15.45 -2.57
N PHE A 60 -18.51 15.72 -1.29
CA PHE A 60 -17.68 16.83 -0.81
C PHE A 60 -16.24 16.73 -1.33
N VAL A 61 -15.62 15.56 -1.20
CA VAL A 61 -14.24 15.35 -1.71
C VAL A 61 -14.18 15.48 -3.24
N ALA A 62 -15.19 14.98 -3.96
CA ALA A 62 -15.27 15.14 -5.42
C ALA A 62 -15.32 16.62 -5.82
N GLU A 63 -16.04 17.44 -5.05
CA GLU A 63 -16.05 18.89 -5.24
C GLU A 63 -14.68 19.52 -5.02
N LEU A 64 -14.02 19.21 -3.91
CA LEU A 64 -12.67 19.71 -3.59
C LEU A 64 -11.65 19.33 -4.67
N LYS A 65 -11.80 18.16 -5.28
CA LYS A 65 -10.95 17.69 -6.40
C LYS A 65 -11.34 18.28 -7.75
N GLY A 66 -12.28 19.21 -7.79
CA GLY A 66 -12.68 19.90 -9.02
C GLY A 66 -13.54 19.06 -9.99
N VAL A 67 -14.11 17.94 -9.54
CA VAL A 67 -15.04 17.15 -10.37
C VAL A 67 -16.27 17.99 -10.67
N LYS A 68 -16.60 18.16 -11.97
CA LYS A 68 -17.74 18.93 -12.41
C LYS A 68 -19.04 18.40 -11.79
N ARG A 69 -19.92 19.28 -11.32
CA ARG A 69 -21.17 18.92 -10.63
C ARG A 69 -22.00 17.87 -11.37
N ALA A 70 -22.09 17.97 -12.69
CA ALA A 70 -22.82 17.01 -13.52
C ALA A 70 -22.22 15.59 -13.51
N GLN A 71 -20.93 15.44 -13.18
CA GLN A 71 -20.19 14.17 -13.19
C GLN A 71 -19.99 13.60 -11.78
N ARG A 72 -20.17 14.38 -10.70
CA ARG A 72 -19.88 13.97 -9.33
C ARG A 72 -20.57 12.68 -8.94
N LYS A 73 -21.89 12.59 -9.18
CA LYS A 73 -22.67 11.38 -8.86
C LYS A 73 -22.08 10.13 -9.53
N GLN A 74 -21.68 10.24 -10.79
CA GLN A 74 -21.07 9.13 -11.52
C GLN A 74 -19.71 8.73 -10.91
N HIS A 75 -18.85 9.71 -10.60
CA HIS A 75 -17.55 9.47 -9.97
C HIS A 75 -17.69 8.83 -8.58
N VAL A 76 -18.62 9.34 -7.76
CA VAL A 76 -18.89 8.80 -6.42
C VAL A 76 -19.36 7.35 -6.48
N LEU A 77 -20.35 7.07 -7.34
CA LEU A 77 -20.86 5.71 -7.51
C LEU A 77 -19.78 4.74 -8.04
N ALA A 78 -18.96 5.21 -9.00
CA ALA A 78 -17.86 4.40 -9.52
C ALA A 78 -16.81 4.09 -8.44
N ALA A 79 -16.44 5.09 -7.64
CA ALA A 79 -15.52 4.89 -6.52
C ALA A 79 -16.11 3.95 -5.45
N ALA A 80 -17.37 4.16 -5.08
CA ALA A 80 -18.08 3.32 -4.11
C ALA A 80 -18.17 1.86 -4.56
N ARG A 81 -18.50 1.62 -5.84
CA ARG A 81 -18.55 0.29 -6.44
C ARG A 81 -17.20 -0.41 -6.40
N ARG A 82 -16.14 0.28 -6.83
CA ARG A 82 -14.78 -0.27 -6.82
C ARG A 82 -14.28 -0.64 -5.42
N THR A 83 -14.77 0.05 -4.38
CA THR A 83 -14.35 -0.16 -2.99
C THR A 83 -15.35 -0.95 -2.14
N GLY A 84 -16.45 -1.44 -2.74
CA GLY A 84 -17.47 -2.23 -2.04
C GLY A 84 -18.24 -1.43 -0.98
N LEU A 85 -18.59 -0.18 -1.29
CA LEU A 85 -19.30 0.74 -0.38
C LEU A 85 -20.75 0.97 -0.77
N GLU A 86 -21.27 0.33 -1.84
CA GLU A 86 -22.59 0.61 -2.40
C GLU A 86 -23.71 0.49 -1.35
N GLU A 87 -23.67 -0.55 -0.53
CA GLU A 87 -24.70 -0.82 0.49
C GLU A 87 -24.64 0.12 1.73
N VAL A 88 -23.52 0.82 1.90
CA VAL A 88 -23.28 1.69 3.05
C VAL A 88 -23.23 3.19 2.72
N LEU A 89 -23.52 3.57 1.47
CA LEU A 89 -23.45 4.97 1.01
C LEU A 89 -24.25 5.95 1.88
N LEU A 90 -25.42 5.53 2.36
CA LEU A 90 -26.30 6.35 3.20
C LEU A 90 -26.01 6.21 4.71
N ARG A 91 -25.05 5.38 5.10
CA ARG A 91 -24.68 5.24 6.51
C ARG A 91 -23.69 6.33 6.92
N VAL A 92 -23.86 6.81 8.16
CA VAL A 92 -22.96 7.78 8.79
C VAL A 92 -21.60 7.12 9.06
N ILE A 93 -20.52 7.79 8.71
CA ILE A 93 -19.15 7.26 8.76
C ILE A 93 -18.76 6.78 10.17
N ARG A 94 -19.17 7.48 11.23
CA ARG A 94 -18.89 7.06 12.62
C ARG A 94 -19.44 5.67 12.96
N SER A 95 -20.52 5.24 12.30
CA SER A 95 -21.16 3.93 12.54
C SER A 95 -20.50 2.77 11.80
N LEU A 96 -19.50 3.06 10.96
CA LEU A 96 -18.82 2.05 10.16
C LEU A 96 -17.72 1.33 10.95
N SER A 97 -17.48 0.07 10.63
CA SER A 97 -16.28 -0.65 11.08
C SER A 97 -14.99 0.02 10.58
N LYS A 98 -13.85 -0.31 11.18
CA LYS A 98 -12.55 0.20 10.75
C LYS A 98 -12.28 -0.13 9.27
N GLY A 99 -12.58 -1.37 8.83
CA GLY A 99 -12.42 -1.79 7.44
C GLY A 99 -13.26 -0.97 6.46
N TYR A 100 -14.52 -0.70 6.80
CA TYR A 100 -15.35 0.18 5.97
C TYR A 100 -14.82 1.61 5.94
N ARG A 101 -14.37 2.17 7.05
CA ARG A 101 -13.72 3.49 7.07
C ARG A 101 -12.45 3.54 6.21
N GLN A 102 -11.66 2.47 6.21
CA GLN A 102 -10.50 2.34 5.34
C GLN A 102 -10.90 2.34 3.86
N ARG A 103 -11.95 1.60 3.49
CA ARG A 103 -12.51 1.60 2.12
C ARG A 103 -13.03 2.97 1.71
N VAL A 104 -13.67 3.74 2.61
CA VAL A 104 -14.06 5.14 2.37
C VAL A 104 -12.81 6.00 2.08
N GLY A 105 -11.74 5.81 2.85
CA GLY A 105 -10.46 6.47 2.63
C GLY A 105 -9.82 6.13 1.27
N ILE A 106 -9.93 4.88 0.82
CA ILE A 106 -9.48 4.49 -0.53
C ILE A 106 -10.40 5.09 -1.59
N ALA A 107 -11.72 5.06 -1.39
CA ALA A 107 -12.69 5.63 -2.33
C ALA A 107 -12.44 7.12 -2.59
N GLN A 108 -12.17 7.91 -1.53
CA GLN A 108 -11.84 9.32 -1.69
C GLN A 108 -10.54 9.53 -2.48
N ALA A 109 -9.55 8.62 -2.33
CA ALA A 109 -8.32 8.68 -3.13
C ALA A 109 -8.58 8.47 -4.62
N LEU A 110 -9.59 7.67 -5.01
CA LEU A 110 -9.97 7.39 -6.40
C LEU A 110 -10.71 8.53 -7.10
N LEU A 111 -11.31 9.47 -6.35
CA LEU A 111 -12.06 10.58 -6.94
C LEU A 111 -11.15 11.48 -7.78
N GLY A 112 -11.68 11.98 -8.89
CA GLY A 112 -10.93 12.78 -9.86
C GLY A 112 -10.09 11.96 -10.83
N SER A 113 -10.16 10.62 -10.79
CA SER A 113 -9.43 9.71 -11.70
C SER A 113 -7.90 9.95 -11.68
N PRO A 114 -7.23 9.84 -10.52
CA PRO A 114 -5.80 10.13 -10.40
C PRO A 114 -4.96 9.14 -11.21
N GLN A 115 -3.83 9.59 -11.72
CA GLN A 115 -2.84 8.71 -12.37
C GLN A 115 -2.01 7.93 -11.35
N LEU A 116 -1.75 8.55 -10.19
CA LEU A 116 -0.99 8.00 -9.07
C LEU A 116 -1.88 7.89 -7.83
N ILE A 117 -1.91 6.71 -7.22
CA ILE A 117 -2.56 6.47 -5.93
C ILE A 117 -1.47 6.17 -4.89
N ILE A 118 -1.46 6.92 -3.81
CA ILE A 118 -0.54 6.73 -2.69
C ILE A 118 -1.34 6.25 -1.49
N LEU A 119 -0.96 5.10 -0.92
CA LEU A 119 -1.61 4.47 0.22
C LEU A 119 -0.58 4.29 1.35
N ASP A 120 -0.76 5.01 2.44
CA ASP A 120 0.13 4.92 3.59
C ASP A 120 -0.46 3.93 4.62
N GLU A 121 0.23 2.79 4.80
CA GLU A 121 -0.14 1.69 5.72
C GLU A 121 -1.63 1.27 5.59
N PRO A 122 -2.13 0.91 4.38
CA PRO A 122 -3.57 0.77 4.12
C PRO A 122 -4.25 -0.39 4.87
N THR A 123 -3.49 -1.29 5.47
CA THR A 123 -3.98 -2.50 6.15
C THR A 123 -3.82 -2.45 7.67
N VAL A 124 -3.23 -1.37 8.21
CA VAL A 124 -2.96 -1.25 9.65
C VAL A 124 -4.22 -1.38 10.50
N GLY A 125 -4.17 -2.36 11.42
CA GLY A 125 -5.23 -2.60 12.41
C GLY A 125 -6.52 -3.15 11.83
N LEU A 126 -6.48 -3.75 10.65
CA LEU A 126 -7.55 -4.55 10.09
C LEU A 126 -7.39 -6.02 10.53
N ASP A 127 -8.49 -6.75 10.57
CA ASP A 127 -8.46 -8.19 10.76
C ASP A 127 -7.94 -8.92 9.50
N PRO A 128 -7.50 -10.19 9.62
CA PRO A 128 -6.91 -10.93 8.50
C PRO A 128 -7.81 -11.03 7.26
N ALA A 129 -9.12 -11.15 7.43
CA ALA A 129 -10.06 -11.23 6.31
C ALA A 129 -10.13 -9.89 5.56
N GLN A 130 -10.23 -8.79 6.29
CA GLN A 130 -10.22 -7.43 5.72
C GLN A 130 -8.90 -7.10 5.03
N VAL A 131 -7.76 -7.58 5.57
CA VAL A 131 -6.44 -7.42 4.92
C VAL A 131 -6.44 -8.06 3.53
N ILE A 132 -6.98 -9.29 3.40
CA ILE A 132 -7.08 -9.98 2.11
C ILE A 132 -7.94 -9.17 1.13
N GLU A 133 -9.06 -8.64 1.58
CA GLU A 133 -9.97 -7.84 0.75
C GLU A 133 -9.31 -6.54 0.27
N ILE A 134 -8.61 -5.81 1.15
CA ILE A 134 -7.89 -4.59 0.77
C ILE A 134 -6.73 -4.90 -0.19
N ARG A 135 -6.00 -6.01 0.00
CA ARG A 135 -4.96 -6.45 -0.95
C ARG A 135 -5.53 -6.72 -2.34
N ASN A 136 -6.66 -7.41 -2.43
CA ASN A 136 -7.32 -7.67 -3.70
C ASN A 136 -7.77 -6.36 -4.37
N LEU A 137 -8.34 -5.43 -3.60
CA LEU A 137 -8.68 -4.09 -4.08
C LEU A 137 -7.45 -3.35 -4.63
N ILE A 138 -6.33 -3.35 -3.93
CA ILE A 138 -5.09 -2.68 -4.38
C ILE A 138 -4.58 -3.30 -5.69
N ARG A 139 -4.61 -4.64 -5.83
CA ARG A 139 -4.24 -5.30 -7.09
C ARG A 139 -5.13 -4.86 -8.26
N GLU A 140 -6.43 -4.77 -8.05
CA GLU A 140 -7.36 -4.29 -9.08
C GLU A 140 -7.11 -2.83 -9.45
N LEU A 141 -6.78 -1.98 -8.47
CA LEU A 141 -6.41 -0.59 -8.72
C LEU A 141 -5.12 -0.48 -9.54
N GLY A 142 -4.14 -1.35 -9.28
CA GLY A 142 -2.86 -1.40 -9.99
C GLY A 142 -2.98 -1.73 -11.48
N LYS A 143 -4.12 -2.28 -11.96
CA LYS A 143 -4.37 -2.51 -13.39
C LYS A 143 -4.60 -1.22 -14.18
N ALA A 144 -5.08 -0.17 -13.54
CA ALA A 144 -5.48 1.08 -14.19
C ALA A 144 -4.71 2.32 -13.68
N HIS A 145 -4.02 2.20 -12.57
CA HIS A 145 -3.32 3.29 -11.91
C HIS A 145 -1.91 2.86 -11.51
N THR A 146 -0.99 3.80 -11.42
CA THR A 146 0.24 3.56 -10.65
C THR A 146 -0.11 3.62 -9.17
N VAL A 147 0.22 2.58 -8.41
CA VAL A 147 -0.05 2.53 -6.97
C VAL A 147 1.26 2.47 -6.20
N ILE A 148 1.46 3.40 -5.30
CA ILE A 148 2.55 3.38 -4.31
C ILE A 148 1.92 3.08 -2.96
N LEU A 149 2.39 2.04 -2.30
CA LEU A 149 1.95 1.74 -0.93
C LEU A 149 3.13 1.67 0.03
N SER A 150 2.93 2.10 1.26
CA SER A 150 3.82 1.80 2.35
C SER A 150 3.29 0.62 3.16
N SER A 151 4.18 -0.22 3.64
CA SER A 151 3.89 -1.21 4.67
C SER A 151 5.16 -1.55 5.44
N HIS A 152 5.01 -1.98 6.68
CA HIS A 152 6.07 -2.56 7.50
C HIS A 152 5.99 -4.10 7.52
N ILE A 153 5.00 -4.69 6.87
CA ILE A 153 4.76 -6.13 6.81
C ILE A 153 5.21 -6.66 5.44
N LEU A 154 6.33 -7.39 5.43
CA LEU A 154 6.95 -7.89 4.19
C LEU A 154 6.00 -8.79 3.38
N SER A 155 5.25 -9.68 4.03
CA SER A 155 4.30 -10.57 3.36
C SER A 155 3.15 -9.82 2.65
N GLU A 156 2.81 -8.62 3.10
CA GLU A 156 1.83 -7.77 2.41
C GLU A 156 2.41 -7.17 1.14
N VAL A 157 3.64 -6.68 1.24
CA VAL A 157 4.37 -6.11 0.11
C VAL A 157 4.58 -7.16 -0.97
N GLN A 158 5.07 -8.36 -0.59
CA GLN A 158 5.26 -9.48 -1.51
C GLN A 158 3.98 -9.91 -2.22
N ALA A 159 2.85 -9.83 -1.52
CA ALA A 159 1.57 -10.25 -2.07
C ALA A 159 1.00 -9.28 -3.12
N VAL A 160 1.41 -8.01 -3.17
CA VAL A 160 0.72 -6.96 -3.94
C VAL A 160 1.66 -6.18 -4.86
N CYS A 161 2.94 -6.00 -4.47
CA CYS A 161 3.87 -5.14 -5.19
C CYS A 161 4.63 -5.90 -6.28
N GLN A 162 4.81 -5.25 -7.42
CA GLN A 162 5.70 -5.68 -8.50
C GLN A 162 7.14 -5.22 -8.28
N GLN A 163 7.30 -4.05 -7.64
CA GLN A 163 8.59 -3.48 -7.25
C GLN A 163 8.56 -3.04 -5.80
N VAL A 164 9.67 -3.22 -5.13
CA VAL A 164 9.86 -2.85 -3.72
C VAL A 164 11.09 -1.96 -3.59
N LEU A 165 10.95 -0.88 -2.83
CA LEU A 165 12.03 0.00 -2.43
C LEU A 165 12.26 -0.15 -0.92
N ILE A 166 13.46 -0.56 -0.54
CA ILE A 166 13.84 -0.71 0.88
C ILE A 166 14.58 0.52 1.35
N LEU A 167 13.99 1.20 2.34
CA LEU A 167 14.56 2.39 2.97
C LEU A 167 15.07 2.06 4.37
N SER A 168 16.32 2.41 4.65
CA SER A 168 16.93 2.31 5.98
C SER A 168 17.63 3.62 6.34
N LYS A 169 17.31 4.19 7.50
CA LYS A 169 17.91 5.45 8.02
C LYS A 169 17.89 6.60 7.00
N GLY A 170 16.84 6.68 6.18
CA GLY A 170 16.69 7.72 5.15
C GLY A 170 17.41 7.44 3.83
N HIS A 171 18.14 6.33 3.72
CA HIS A 171 18.82 5.92 2.50
C HIS A 171 18.07 4.81 1.77
N LEU A 172 18.09 4.83 0.44
CA LEU A 172 17.62 3.75 -0.39
C LEU A 172 18.68 2.62 -0.37
N VAL A 173 18.30 1.47 0.20
CA VAL A 173 19.21 0.32 0.42
C VAL A 173 19.11 -0.67 -0.73
N ALA A 174 17.90 -0.93 -1.21
CA ALA A 174 17.67 -1.88 -2.30
C ALA A 174 16.41 -1.53 -3.08
N VAL A 175 16.40 -1.89 -4.36
CA VAL A 175 15.25 -1.80 -5.27
C VAL A 175 15.24 -3.07 -6.11
N GLY A 176 14.07 -3.69 -6.24
CA GLY A 176 13.90 -4.88 -7.07
C GLY A 176 12.52 -5.49 -6.90
N SER A 177 12.26 -6.60 -7.59
CA SER A 177 11.07 -7.40 -7.33
C SER A 177 11.17 -8.07 -5.95
N PRO A 178 10.04 -8.49 -5.36
CA PRO A 178 10.05 -9.25 -4.11
C PRO A 178 10.95 -10.50 -4.16
N GLU A 179 10.98 -11.18 -5.30
CA GLU A 179 11.77 -12.38 -5.55
C GLU A 179 13.26 -12.06 -5.56
N GLU A 180 13.70 -11.07 -6.36
CA GLU A 180 15.09 -10.61 -6.44
C GLU A 180 15.63 -10.14 -5.09
N LEU A 181 14.81 -9.41 -4.32
CA LEU A 181 15.18 -8.95 -2.99
C LEU A 181 15.26 -10.11 -1.99
N GLY A 182 14.39 -11.13 -2.14
CA GLY A 182 14.44 -12.35 -1.34
C GLY A 182 15.76 -13.08 -1.51
N GLU A 183 16.23 -13.24 -2.72
CA GLU A 183 17.51 -13.88 -3.05
C GLU A 183 18.72 -13.06 -2.58
N THR A 184 18.65 -11.74 -2.76
CA THR A 184 19.75 -10.82 -2.39
C THR A 184 19.91 -10.66 -0.88
N LEU A 185 18.80 -10.59 -0.15
CA LEU A 185 18.81 -10.37 1.32
C LEU A 185 18.97 -11.66 2.13
N ASN A 186 18.64 -12.82 1.55
CA ASN A 186 18.84 -14.14 2.13
C ASN A 186 19.64 -15.01 1.17
N PRO A 187 20.97 -14.81 1.06
CA PRO A 187 21.81 -15.59 0.16
C PRO A 187 21.99 -17.06 0.58
N GLY A 188 21.26 -17.53 1.58
CA GLY A 188 21.16 -18.92 2.02
C GLY A 188 19.73 -19.27 2.40
N SER A 189 19.15 -20.24 1.71
CA SER A 189 17.84 -20.78 2.10
C SER A 189 17.97 -21.56 3.41
N ARG A 190 17.20 -21.17 4.44
CA ARG A 190 17.11 -21.95 5.68
C ARG A 190 16.01 -23.01 5.51
N LEU A 191 16.39 -24.26 5.51
CA LEU A 191 15.47 -25.39 5.49
C LEU A 191 15.30 -25.94 6.91
N ARG A 192 14.06 -26.09 7.35
CA ARG A 192 13.73 -26.85 8.56
C ARG A 192 13.21 -28.22 8.12
N ALA A 193 13.83 -29.27 8.57
CA ALA A 193 13.40 -30.64 8.31
C ALA A 193 13.27 -31.39 9.63
N THR A 194 12.25 -32.24 9.74
CA THR A 194 12.09 -33.17 10.85
C THR A 194 12.42 -34.56 10.33
N ALA A 195 13.34 -35.25 10.97
CA ALA A 195 13.74 -36.60 10.62
C ALA A 195 13.67 -37.52 11.85
N GLN A 196 13.37 -38.81 11.63
CA GLN A 196 13.42 -39.84 12.67
C GLN A 196 14.66 -40.69 12.46
N GLY A 197 15.42 -40.92 13.50
CA GLY A 197 16.62 -41.74 13.47
C GLY A 197 17.64 -41.34 14.54
N GLU A 198 18.74 -42.03 14.56
CA GLU A 198 19.87 -41.70 15.46
C GLU A 198 20.49 -40.36 15.01
N THR A 199 20.66 -39.42 15.95
CA THR A 199 21.04 -38.05 15.68
C THR A 199 22.30 -37.92 14.80
N ASP A 200 23.32 -38.67 15.10
CA ASP A 200 24.62 -38.63 14.38
C ASP A 200 24.48 -39.13 12.93
N THR A 201 23.68 -40.17 12.74
CA THR A 201 23.40 -40.74 11.40
C THR A 201 22.62 -39.74 10.55
N VAL A 202 21.60 -39.10 11.12
CA VAL A 202 20.80 -38.07 10.42
C VAL A 202 21.67 -36.85 10.09
N LEU A 203 22.47 -36.38 11.01
CA LEU A 203 23.37 -35.25 10.77
C LEU A 203 24.39 -35.53 9.68
N ALA A 204 24.99 -36.75 9.67
CA ALA A 204 25.94 -37.15 8.64
C ALA A 204 25.27 -37.18 7.25
N ALA A 205 24.05 -37.73 7.16
CA ALA A 205 23.28 -37.77 5.93
C ALA A 205 22.93 -36.38 5.41
N VAL A 206 22.45 -35.47 6.27
CA VAL A 206 22.11 -34.10 5.90
C VAL A 206 23.34 -33.31 5.45
N ARG A 207 24.48 -33.45 6.15
CA ARG A 207 25.74 -32.79 5.78
C ARG A 207 26.31 -33.26 4.46
N SER A 208 25.97 -34.47 4.02
CA SER A 208 26.43 -35.02 2.74
C SER A 208 25.65 -34.45 1.53
N VAL A 209 24.56 -33.73 1.73
CA VAL A 209 23.75 -33.14 0.64
C VAL A 209 24.48 -31.91 0.07
N PRO A 210 24.77 -31.89 -1.25
CA PRO A 210 25.43 -30.74 -1.87
C PRO A 210 24.60 -29.46 -1.69
N GLY A 211 25.27 -28.37 -1.27
CA GLY A 211 24.65 -27.07 -1.06
C GLY A 211 24.25 -26.78 0.39
N ILE A 212 24.38 -27.71 1.31
CA ILE A 212 24.17 -27.46 2.73
C ILE A 212 25.49 -26.97 3.38
N CYS A 213 25.47 -25.68 3.78
CA CYS A 213 26.64 -25.01 4.37
C CYS A 213 26.71 -25.15 5.91
N ARG A 214 25.52 -25.29 6.56
CA ARG A 214 25.43 -25.35 8.03
C ARG A 214 24.20 -26.15 8.46
N VAL A 215 24.34 -26.98 9.47
CA VAL A 215 23.27 -27.77 10.08
C VAL A 215 23.24 -27.46 11.58
N GLU A 216 22.06 -27.06 12.07
CA GLU A 216 21.80 -26.84 13.49
C GLU A 216 20.65 -27.75 13.94
N LEU A 217 20.79 -28.34 15.14
CA LEU A 217 19.71 -29.09 15.78
C LEU A 217 18.86 -28.13 16.61
N GLU A 218 17.54 -28.16 16.36
CA GLU A 218 16.57 -27.52 17.25
C GLU A 218 16.01 -28.64 18.17
N SER A 219 16.13 -28.43 19.48
CA SER A 219 15.60 -29.33 20.52
C SER A 219 14.10 -29.07 20.75
#